data_2e6ad49dcbd9ee24522431f2f8006dbf
#
_entry.id   2e6ad49dcbd9ee24522431f2f8006dbf
#
_cell.length_a   1.000
_cell.length_b   1.000
_cell.length_c   1.000
_cell.angle_alpha   90.00
_cell.angle_beta   90.00
_cell.angle_gamma   90.00
#
_symmetry.space_group_name_H-M   'P 1'
#
loop_
_entity.id
_entity.type
_entity.pdbx_description
1 polymer ?
#
loop_
_entity_poly.entity_id
_entity_poly.type
_entity_poly.pdbx_seq_one_letter_code
_entity_poly.pdbx_strand_id
1 'polypeptide(L)'
;MTLIWGLHLLDNKPPLPTISKYSVFEASNGVRLHTIQTLPSNIGLKAIAANVTDLMDNGINGGFFWQGYLLSIAVQNDKPVKGAPGDYGSGWFNTDRKRGTLVWDEFAGTFSVQVVENASELQVSDRAHYWAQGGVSMGLANPQGWAEQAISEEMPVIDEPRMRSGIVYDRYNRLYLVVAPTPCTGEAFRSAVMEQVGDGALVDGLFLDGDGSSQLKVKNFLLPGDHREVYQMISLLK
;
A
#
# COMPACT_ATOMS: atom_id res chain seq x y z
N MET A 1 34.61 -42.57 -2.82
CA MET A 1 33.92 -41.81 -3.89
C MET A 1 32.48 -41.64 -3.40
N THR A 2 32.24 -40.53 -2.69
CA THR A 2 30.96 -40.27 -1.98
C THR A 2 30.17 -39.30 -2.83
N LEU A 3 29.08 -39.78 -3.42
CA LEU A 3 28.14 -38.94 -4.18
C LEU A 3 27.30 -38.11 -3.18
N ILE A 4 27.53 -36.80 -3.20
CA ILE A 4 26.65 -35.82 -2.51
C ILE A 4 25.47 -35.55 -3.43
N TRP A 5 24.29 -36.04 -3.07
CA TRP A 5 23.03 -35.63 -3.69
C TRP A 5 22.66 -34.25 -3.17
N GLY A 6 22.84 -33.23 -3.99
CA GLY A 6 22.31 -31.92 -3.75
C GLY A 6 20.78 -31.96 -3.93
N LEU A 7 20.02 -31.87 -2.84
CA LEU A 7 18.58 -31.59 -2.89
C LEU A 7 18.44 -30.14 -3.41
N HIS A 8 18.12 -29.99 -4.70
CA HIS A 8 17.50 -28.76 -5.17
C HIS A 8 16.08 -28.71 -4.58
N LEU A 9 15.91 -27.91 -3.53
CA LEU A 9 14.59 -27.44 -3.13
C LEU A 9 14.06 -26.61 -4.31
N LEU A 10 13.17 -27.20 -5.10
CA LEU A 10 12.37 -26.48 -6.06
C LEU A 10 11.54 -25.47 -5.26
N ASP A 11 11.91 -24.23 -5.38
CA ASP A 11 11.17 -23.10 -4.81
C ASP A 11 9.78 -23.10 -5.49
N ASN A 12 8.79 -23.73 -4.85
CA ASN A 12 7.44 -23.83 -5.35
C ASN A 12 6.76 -22.43 -5.23
N LYS A 13 7.25 -21.49 -6.05
CA LYS A 13 6.62 -20.17 -6.18
C LYS A 13 5.17 -20.37 -6.63
N PRO A 14 4.19 -19.94 -5.82
CA PRO A 14 2.80 -20.05 -6.25
C PRO A 14 2.57 -19.24 -7.53
N PRO A 15 1.67 -19.68 -8.41
CA PRO A 15 1.39 -18.95 -9.64
C PRO A 15 0.87 -17.54 -9.31
N LEU A 16 1.47 -16.54 -9.97
CA LEU A 16 1.01 -15.15 -9.84
C LEU A 16 -0.37 -15.00 -10.50
N PRO A 17 -1.26 -14.19 -9.92
CA PRO A 17 -2.55 -13.92 -10.55
C PRO A 17 -2.34 -13.23 -11.90
N THR A 18 -3.10 -13.64 -12.90
CA THR A 18 -3.01 -13.06 -14.26
C THR A 18 -3.54 -11.64 -14.29
N ILE A 19 -4.45 -11.29 -13.38
CA ILE A 19 -5.10 -9.97 -13.31
C ILE A 19 -5.14 -9.50 -11.86
N SER A 20 -6.22 -9.80 -11.15
CA SER A 20 -6.41 -9.46 -9.74
C SER A 20 -7.40 -10.43 -9.09
N LYS A 21 -7.28 -10.60 -7.77
CA LYS A 21 -8.18 -11.44 -6.98
C LYS A 21 -8.67 -10.67 -5.77
N TYR A 22 -9.99 -10.52 -5.66
CA TYR A 22 -10.63 -10.01 -4.46
C TYR A 22 -10.93 -11.15 -3.49
N SER A 23 -10.67 -10.91 -2.19
CA SER A 23 -10.94 -11.85 -1.10
C SER A 23 -11.35 -11.09 0.15
N VAL A 24 -12.14 -11.76 1.00
CA VAL A 24 -12.51 -11.25 2.32
C VAL A 24 -12.00 -12.22 3.36
N PHE A 25 -11.37 -11.71 4.40
CA PHE A 25 -10.86 -12.47 5.52
C PHE A 25 -11.42 -11.93 6.83
N GLU A 26 -11.49 -12.78 7.83
CA GLU A 26 -11.78 -12.39 9.21
C GLU A 26 -10.66 -12.92 10.09
N ALA A 27 -9.92 -12.00 10.70
CA ALA A 27 -8.80 -12.34 11.56
C ALA A 27 -9.27 -12.77 12.95
N SER A 28 -8.41 -13.46 13.68
CA SER A 28 -8.70 -13.96 15.04
C SER A 28 -9.05 -12.84 16.03
N ASN A 29 -8.59 -11.62 15.79
CA ASN A 29 -8.91 -10.43 16.57
C ASN A 29 -10.23 -9.75 16.15
N GLY A 30 -11.01 -10.35 15.24
CA GLY A 30 -12.31 -9.85 14.76
C GLY A 30 -12.22 -8.76 13.68
N VAL A 31 -11.03 -8.40 13.22
CA VAL A 31 -10.87 -7.44 12.13
C VAL A 31 -11.19 -8.13 10.80
N ARG A 32 -12.15 -7.55 10.07
CA ARG A 32 -12.49 -7.99 8.71
C ARG A 32 -11.65 -7.24 7.70
N LEU A 33 -10.98 -7.97 6.82
CA LEU A 33 -10.13 -7.43 5.76
C LEU A 33 -10.76 -7.69 4.39
N HIS A 34 -10.89 -6.64 3.58
CA HIS A 34 -11.20 -6.71 2.17
C HIS A 34 -9.91 -6.49 1.39
N THR A 35 -9.51 -7.46 0.59
CA THR A 35 -8.17 -7.51 0.00
C THR A 35 -8.26 -7.70 -1.51
N ILE A 36 -7.48 -6.91 -2.25
CA ILE A 36 -7.25 -7.09 -3.67
C ILE A 36 -5.80 -7.53 -3.85
N GLN A 37 -5.58 -8.79 -4.20
CA GLN A 37 -4.27 -9.29 -4.61
C GLN A 37 -4.06 -8.98 -6.07
N THR A 38 -2.89 -8.44 -6.45
CA THR A 38 -2.56 -8.10 -7.84
C THR A 38 -1.05 -8.14 -8.08
N LEU A 39 -0.62 -7.71 -9.27
CA LEU A 39 0.79 -7.55 -9.65
C LEU A 39 1.17 -6.06 -9.64
N PRO A 40 2.44 -5.72 -9.38
CA PRO A 40 2.90 -4.33 -9.41
C PRO A 40 2.70 -3.65 -10.77
N SER A 41 2.77 -4.41 -11.87
CA SER A 41 2.50 -3.91 -13.22
C SER A 41 1.03 -3.62 -13.52
N ASN A 42 0.11 -3.98 -12.59
CA ASN A 42 -1.32 -3.72 -12.74
C ASN A 42 -1.79 -2.52 -11.88
N ILE A 43 -0.87 -1.70 -11.40
CA ILE A 43 -1.16 -0.54 -10.55
C ILE A 43 -1.07 0.75 -11.36
N GLY A 44 -2.08 1.61 -11.19
CA GLY A 44 -2.06 3.01 -11.59
C GLY A 44 -2.28 3.91 -10.39
N LEU A 45 -1.42 4.90 -10.21
CA LEU A 45 -1.63 5.95 -9.21
C LEU A 45 -2.37 7.11 -9.88
N LYS A 46 -3.46 7.58 -9.26
CA LYS A 46 -4.32 8.62 -9.85
C LYS A 46 -4.66 9.69 -8.83
N ALA A 47 -4.54 10.97 -9.24
CA ALA A 47 -5.22 12.06 -8.55
C ALA A 47 -6.71 12.02 -8.89
N ILE A 48 -7.56 12.16 -7.89
CA ILE A 48 -9.01 12.18 -8.02
C ILE A 48 -9.58 13.31 -7.15
N ALA A 49 -10.87 13.56 -7.23
CA ALA A 49 -11.64 14.40 -6.32
C ALA A 49 -13.06 13.80 -6.28
N ALA A 50 -13.16 12.61 -5.68
CA ALA A 50 -14.38 11.83 -5.63
C ALA A 50 -14.26 10.71 -4.58
N ASN A 51 -15.38 10.08 -4.25
CA ASN A 51 -15.35 8.79 -3.58
C ASN A 51 -14.86 7.70 -4.57
N VAL A 52 -14.01 6.79 -4.12
CA VAL A 52 -13.49 5.70 -4.98
C VAL A 52 -14.62 4.89 -5.59
N THR A 53 -15.73 4.72 -4.85
CA THR A 53 -16.87 3.93 -5.32
C THR A 53 -17.64 4.56 -6.47
N ASP A 54 -17.51 5.88 -6.68
CA ASP A 54 -18.18 6.62 -7.76
C ASP A 54 -17.42 6.56 -9.10
N LEU A 55 -16.16 6.11 -9.07
CA LEU A 55 -15.32 6.04 -10.26
C LEU A 55 -15.56 4.77 -11.06
N MET A 56 -15.08 4.73 -12.31
CA MET A 56 -15.15 3.53 -13.15
C MET A 56 -14.10 2.49 -12.76
N ASP A 57 -12.96 2.93 -12.25
CA ASP A 57 -11.82 2.06 -11.93
C ASP A 57 -12.06 1.25 -10.65
N ASN A 58 -11.50 0.05 -10.60
CA ASN A 58 -11.36 -0.73 -9.37
C ASN A 58 -10.10 -0.30 -8.61
N GLY A 59 -10.10 -0.43 -7.29
CA GLY A 59 -8.95 -0.11 -6.44
C GLY A 59 -9.36 0.37 -5.05
N ILE A 60 -8.45 1.07 -4.39
CA ILE A 60 -8.67 1.65 -3.06
C ILE A 60 -8.23 3.11 -3.01
N ASN A 61 -8.58 3.82 -1.93
CA ASN A 61 -7.99 5.12 -1.63
C ASN A 61 -6.47 5.04 -1.49
N GLY A 62 -5.79 6.16 -1.68
CA GLY A 62 -4.34 6.25 -1.56
C GLY A 62 -3.86 6.86 -0.24
N GLY A 63 -2.82 7.67 -0.33
CA GLY A 63 -2.16 8.32 0.81
C GLY A 63 -2.91 9.52 1.37
N PHE A 64 -2.29 10.17 2.36
CA PHE A 64 -2.86 11.31 3.08
C PHE A 64 -3.06 12.53 2.20
N PHE A 65 -4.08 13.32 2.51
CA PHE A 65 -4.40 14.57 1.83
C PHE A 65 -4.99 15.60 2.79
N TRP A 66 -5.00 16.87 2.37
CA TRP A 66 -5.67 17.96 3.05
C TRP A 66 -6.15 19.01 2.05
N GLN A 67 -7.45 19.34 2.08
CA GLN A 67 -8.04 20.37 1.20
C GLN A 67 -7.66 20.22 -0.29
N GLY A 68 -7.61 18.98 -0.79
CA GLY A 68 -7.24 18.69 -2.17
C GLY A 68 -5.74 18.58 -2.45
N TYR A 69 -4.88 18.92 -1.50
CA TYR A 69 -3.42 18.75 -1.59
C TYR A 69 -3.05 17.32 -1.16
N LEU A 70 -2.22 16.66 -1.95
CA LEU A 70 -1.67 15.36 -1.57
C LEU A 70 -0.51 15.57 -0.60
N LEU A 71 -0.59 14.92 0.56
CA LEU A 71 0.44 14.99 1.61
C LEU A 71 1.35 13.77 1.62
N SER A 72 1.10 12.82 0.73
CA SER A 72 1.91 11.61 0.56
C SER A 72 2.46 11.53 -0.86
N ILE A 73 3.62 10.92 -1.01
CA ILE A 73 4.21 10.65 -2.33
C ILE A 73 3.25 9.78 -3.15
N ALA A 74 3.03 10.17 -4.40
CA ALA A 74 2.31 9.42 -5.40
C ALA A 74 2.91 9.76 -6.76
N VAL A 75 3.89 8.98 -7.21
CA VAL A 75 4.67 9.25 -8.43
C VAL A 75 4.81 8.01 -9.29
N GLN A 76 4.88 8.21 -10.60
CA GLN A 76 5.27 7.20 -11.59
C GLN A 76 6.32 7.80 -12.52
N ASN A 77 7.49 7.18 -12.62
CA ASN A 77 8.57 7.61 -13.52
C ASN A 77 8.91 9.10 -13.36
N ASP A 78 9.15 9.55 -12.12
CA ASP A 78 9.40 10.94 -11.74
C ASP A 78 8.28 11.95 -12.06
N LYS A 79 7.08 11.46 -12.33
CA LYS A 79 5.92 12.31 -12.54
C LYS A 79 4.95 12.14 -11.38
N PRO A 80 4.72 13.20 -10.59
CA PRO A 80 3.68 13.16 -9.57
C PRO A 80 2.30 13.05 -10.24
N VAL A 81 1.34 12.47 -9.55
CA VAL A 81 -0.01 12.26 -10.10
C VAL A 81 -0.79 13.55 -10.30
N LYS A 82 -0.31 14.68 -9.75
CA LYS A 82 -0.94 15.99 -9.84
C LYS A 82 0.14 17.07 -9.93
N GLY A 83 0.02 18.02 -10.87
CA GLY A 83 0.98 19.12 -11.02
C GLY A 83 2.37 18.68 -11.52
N ALA A 84 3.40 19.39 -11.12
CA ALA A 84 4.78 19.16 -11.52
C ALA A 84 5.65 18.66 -10.35
N PRO A 85 6.82 18.05 -10.62
CA PRO A 85 7.81 17.75 -9.59
C PRO A 85 8.19 19.02 -8.79
N GLY A 86 8.13 18.91 -7.45
CA GLY A 86 8.40 20.02 -6.54
C GLY A 86 7.20 20.89 -6.19
N ASP A 87 6.06 20.76 -6.86
CA ASP A 87 4.84 21.46 -6.48
C ASP A 87 4.28 20.91 -5.16
N TYR A 88 3.87 21.79 -4.26
CA TYR A 88 3.17 21.39 -3.04
C TYR A 88 1.83 20.71 -3.37
N GLY A 89 1.58 19.59 -2.72
CA GLY A 89 0.32 18.84 -2.90
C GLY A 89 0.20 18.09 -4.22
N SER A 90 1.29 17.95 -4.97
CA SER A 90 1.31 17.21 -6.25
C SER A 90 1.41 15.69 -6.09
N GLY A 91 1.83 15.22 -4.91
CA GLY A 91 2.27 13.85 -4.68
C GLY A 91 3.79 13.68 -4.83
N TRP A 92 4.54 14.79 -4.87
CA TRP A 92 6.00 14.75 -4.87
C TRP A 92 6.61 14.58 -3.48
N PHE A 93 5.90 15.00 -2.45
CA PHE A 93 6.38 15.01 -1.06
C PHE A 93 5.58 14.08 -0.14
N ASN A 94 6.27 13.54 0.85
CA ASN A 94 5.68 13.24 2.15
C ASN A 94 5.80 14.53 2.95
N THR A 95 4.72 15.30 3.01
CA THR A 95 4.74 16.68 3.48
C THR A 95 5.17 16.76 4.95
N ASP A 96 6.06 17.72 5.23
CA ASP A 96 6.59 18.12 6.53
C ASP A 96 7.50 17.10 7.23
N ARG A 97 7.70 15.89 6.67
CA ARG A 97 8.56 14.87 7.29
C ARG A 97 8.86 13.68 6.40
N LYS A 98 9.86 12.93 6.79
CA LYS A 98 10.12 11.62 6.19
C LYS A 98 9.06 10.62 6.63
N ARG A 99 8.50 9.89 5.66
CA ARG A 99 7.54 8.81 5.88
C ARG A 99 7.84 7.61 4.98
N GLY A 100 7.29 6.47 5.36
CA GLY A 100 7.33 5.26 4.55
C GLY A 100 6.76 5.49 3.17
N THR A 101 7.50 5.03 2.19
CA THR A 101 7.14 5.08 0.77
C THR A 101 7.42 3.72 0.16
N LEU A 102 6.37 3.05 -0.29
CA LEU A 102 6.49 1.80 -1.03
C LEU A 102 6.90 2.11 -2.46
N VAL A 103 7.99 1.51 -2.88
CA VAL A 103 8.58 1.66 -4.21
C VAL A 103 8.55 0.34 -4.94
N TRP A 104 8.03 0.33 -6.15
CA TRP A 104 8.26 -0.73 -7.12
C TRP A 104 9.32 -0.27 -8.11
N ASP A 105 10.50 -0.88 -8.05
CA ASP A 105 11.56 -0.71 -9.04
C ASP A 105 11.36 -1.75 -10.15
N GLU A 106 10.83 -1.30 -11.27
CA GLU A 106 10.47 -2.19 -12.38
C GLU A 106 11.72 -2.82 -13.01
N PHE A 107 12.84 -2.08 -13.09
CA PHE A 107 14.08 -2.57 -13.65
C PHE A 107 14.74 -3.63 -12.75
N ALA A 108 14.77 -3.40 -11.44
CA ALA A 108 15.25 -4.38 -10.47
C ALA A 108 14.28 -5.54 -10.25
N GLY A 109 12.98 -5.35 -10.56
CA GLY A 109 11.92 -6.30 -10.32
C GLY A 109 11.65 -6.54 -8.83
N THR A 110 11.79 -5.50 -7.99
CA THR A 110 11.69 -5.62 -6.53
C THR A 110 10.90 -4.49 -5.89
N PHE A 111 10.28 -4.80 -4.76
CA PHE A 111 9.72 -3.82 -3.85
C PHE A 111 10.71 -3.40 -2.76
N SER A 112 10.56 -2.17 -2.29
CA SER A 112 11.18 -1.69 -1.04
C SER A 112 10.27 -0.67 -0.34
N VAL A 113 10.38 -0.57 0.99
CA VAL A 113 9.83 0.56 1.76
C VAL A 113 11.00 1.47 2.13
N GLN A 114 10.93 2.72 1.69
CA GLN A 114 11.97 3.72 1.92
C GLN A 114 11.39 4.89 2.72
N VAL A 115 12.10 5.36 3.74
CA VAL A 115 11.66 6.49 4.58
C VAL A 115 12.27 7.78 4.04
N VAL A 116 11.50 8.52 3.27
CA VAL A 116 11.94 9.71 2.53
C VAL A 116 10.95 10.87 2.71
N GLU A 117 11.43 12.09 2.49
CA GLU A 117 10.59 13.30 2.51
C GLU A 117 10.05 13.64 1.11
N ASN A 118 10.83 13.39 0.08
CA ASN A 118 10.41 13.70 -1.29
C ASN A 118 10.88 12.63 -2.29
N ALA A 119 10.26 12.62 -3.46
CA ALA A 119 10.48 11.61 -4.47
C ALA A 119 11.91 11.62 -5.05
N SER A 120 12.65 12.74 -4.99
CA SER A 120 14.03 12.79 -5.46
C SER A 120 15.01 12.00 -4.58
N GLU A 121 14.64 11.70 -3.32
CA GLU A 121 15.45 10.90 -2.39
C GLU A 121 15.31 9.39 -2.65
N LEU A 122 14.29 8.97 -3.42
CA LEU A 122 14.04 7.56 -3.69
C LEU A 122 15.21 6.90 -4.42
N GLN A 123 15.63 5.76 -3.90
CA GLN A 123 16.65 4.92 -4.52
C GLN A 123 15.96 3.93 -5.46
N VAL A 124 16.15 4.11 -6.75
CA VAL A 124 15.61 3.27 -7.82
C VAL A 124 16.69 3.03 -8.87
N SER A 125 16.66 1.88 -9.52
CA SER A 125 17.65 1.50 -10.54
C SER A 125 17.49 2.32 -11.82
N ASP A 126 16.23 2.67 -12.17
CA ASP A 126 15.91 3.51 -13.32
C ASP A 126 14.72 4.41 -12.99
N ARG A 127 14.95 5.71 -13.03
CA ARG A 127 13.91 6.72 -12.73
C ARG A 127 12.81 6.83 -13.80
N ALA A 128 13.00 6.23 -14.95
CA ALA A 128 11.99 6.14 -15.99
C ALA A 128 11.06 4.91 -15.84
N HIS A 129 11.38 3.98 -14.90
CA HIS A 129 10.68 2.71 -14.77
C HIS A 129 10.44 2.34 -13.30
N TYR A 130 9.58 3.10 -12.63
CA TYR A 130 9.16 2.83 -11.26
C TYR A 130 7.83 3.51 -10.91
N TRP A 131 7.21 3.07 -9.83
CA TRP A 131 6.20 3.86 -9.15
C TRP A 131 6.45 3.84 -7.64
N ALA A 132 5.97 4.88 -6.96
CA ALA A 132 6.09 5.01 -5.52
C ALA A 132 4.84 5.61 -4.88
N GLN A 133 4.42 5.00 -3.78
CA GLN A 133 3.27 5.38 -2.97
C GLN A 133 3.71 5.66 -1.54
N GLY A 134 3.50 6.87 -1.07
CA GLY A 134 3.74 7.28 0.32
C GLY A 134 2.58 6.89 1.27
N GLY A 135 2.93 6.74 2.52
CA GLY A 135 2.02 6.42 3.62
C GLY A 135 2.77 6.48 4.94
N VAL A 136 2.53 5.52 5.84
CA VAL A 136 3.31 5.29 7.06
C VAL A 136 3.81 3.84 7.06
N SER A 137 5.07 3.63 7.40
CA SER A 137 5.69 2.31 7.45
C SER A 137 4.91 1.34 8.33
N MET A 138 4.55 0.18 7.80
CA MET A 138 3.87 -0.87 8.58
C MET A 138 4.87 -1.73 9.37
N GLY A 139 6.13 -1.79 8.91
CA GLY A 139 7.24 -2.45 9.59
C GLY A 139 6.95 -3.92 9.88
N LEU A 140 6.50 -4.69 8.88
CA LEU A 140 6.08 -6.08 9.09
C LEU A 140 7.25 -6.97 9.55
N ALA A 141 8.45 -6.67 9.08
CA ALA A 141 9.68 -7.38 9.47
C ALA A 141 10.27 -6.90 10.82
N ASN A 142 9.71 -5.85 11.43
CA ASN A 142 10.20 -5.27 12.68
C ASN A 142 9.11 -5.29 13.78
N PRO A 143 8.84 -6.45 14.39
CA PRO A 143 7.72 -6.59 15.34
C PRO A 143 7.88 -5.76 16.62
N GLN A 144 9.11 -5.37 16.99
CA GLN A 144 9.37 -4.61 18.23
C GLN A 144 9.46 -3.10 18.00
N GLY A 145 9.90 -2.65 16.81
CA GLY A 145 10.14 -1.23 16.52
C GLY A 145 9.10 -0.58 15.60
N TRP A 146 8.12 -1.33 15.08
CA TRP A 146 7.16 -0.79 14.11
C TRP A 146 6.32 0.37 14.66
N ALA A 147 5.90 0.28 15.94
CA ALA A 147 5.07 1.31 16.55
C ALA A 147 5.85 2.61 16.76
N GLU A 148 7.09 2.53 17.23
CA GLU A 148 7.97 3.69 17.35
C GLU A 148 8.23 4.34 15.98
N GLN A 149 8.46 3.52 14.95
CA GLN A 149 8.61 3.99 13.58
C GLN A 149 7.34 4.71 13.10
N ALA A 150 6.17 4.09 13.25
CA ALA A 150 4.89 4.68 12.85
C ALA A 150 4.58 5.99 13.60
N ILE A 151 4.93 6.09 14.88
CA ILE A 151 4.81 7.31 15.68
C ILE A 151 5.78 8.39 15.17
N SER A 152 7.03 8.02 14.87
CA SER A 152 8.01 8.96 14.32
C SER A 152 7.62 9.52 12.95
N GLU A 153 6.88 8.74 12.18
CA GLU A 153 6.27 9.13 10.89
C GLU A 153 4.92 9.84 11.06
N GLU A 154 4.49 10.08 12.31
CA GLU A 154 3.19 10.67 12.71
C GLU A 154 1.99 9.96 12.07
N MET A 155 1.87 8.66 12.33
CA MET A 155 0.65 7.95 11.98
C MET A 155 -0.54 8.54 12.76
N PRO A 156 -1.57 9.05 12.08
CA PRO A 156 -2.72 9.61 12.77
C PRO A 156 -3.48 8.53 13.56
N VAL A 157 -3.91 8.87 14.78
CA VAL A 157 -4.82 8.07 15.62
C VAL A 157 -4.48 6.57 15.67
N ILE A 158 -3.18 6.26 15.84
CA ILE A 158 -2.66 4.89 15.78
C ILE A 158 -3.34 3.95 16.79
N ASP A 159 -3.63 4.44 17.99
CA ASP A 159 -4.22 3.69 19.10
C ASP A 159 -5.75 3.77 19.17
N GLU A 160 -6.39 4.53 18.26
CA GLU A 160 -7.84 4.66 18.23
C GLU A 160 -8.47 3.66 17.25
N PRO A 161 -9.68 3.13 17.59
CA PRO A 161 -10.45 2.33 16.64
C PRO A 161 -10.92 3.20 15.46
N ARG A 162 -10.34 2.98 14.29
CA ARG A 162 -10.67 3.63 13.01
C ARG A 162 -10.71 2.61 11.89
N MET A 163 -11.46 2.89 10.83
CA MET A 163 -11.31 2.16 9.58
C MET A 163 -9.89 2.33 9.06
N ARG A 164 -9.32 1.30 8.42
CA ARG A 164 -7.91 1.31 8.00
C ARG A 164 -7.78 0.90 6.55
N SER A 165 -6.79 1.50 5.89
CA SER A 165 -6.33 1.09 4.57
C SER A 165 -4.84 0.84 4.59
N GLY A 166 -4.38 -0.07 3.76
CA GLY A 166 -2.97 -0.41 3.64
C GLY A 166 -2.62 -1.03 2.30
N ILE A 167 -1.33 -1.04 2.02
CA ILE A 167 -0.75 -1.69 0.86
C ILE A 167 0.46 -2.50 1.33
N VAL A 168 0.47 -3.80 1.05
CA VAL A 168 1.55 -4.70 1.47
C VAL A 168 1.99 -5.58 0.31
N TYR A 169 3.21 -6.09 0.38
CA TYR A 169 3.76 -6.97 -0.64
C TYR A 169 4.46 -8.20 -0.03
N ASP A 170 4.59 -9.22 -0.82
CA ASP A 170 5.24 -10.46 -0.41
C ASP A 170 6.55 -10.75 -1.17
N ARG A 171 7.29 -11.77 -0.71
CA ARG A 171 8.57 -12.20 -1.31
C ARG A 171 8.46 -12.70 -2.76
N TYR A 172 7.25 -12.85 -3.28
CA TYR A 172 6.98 -13.24 -4.66
C TYR A 172 6.56 -12.06 -5.54
N ASN A 173 6.71 -10.82 -5.03
CA ASN A 173 6.27 -9.59 -5.66
C ASN A 173 4.75 -9.55 -5.96
N ARG A 174 3.94 -10.26 -5.17
CA ARG A 174 2.49 -10.05 -5.16
C ARG A 174 2.18 -8.84 -4.29
N LEU A 175 1.29 -8.01 -4.76
CA LEU A 175 0.85 -6.80 -4.08
C LEU A 175 -0.57 -7.01 -3.55
N TYR A 176 -0.85 -6.49 -2.38
CA TYR A 176 -2.16 -6.58 -1.73
C TYR A 176 -2.61 -5.19 -1.30
N LEU A 177 -3.74 -4.75 -1.85
CA LEU A 177 -4.46 -3.56 -1.40
C LEU A 177 -5.47 -4.02 -0.35
N VAL A 178 -5.43 -3.45 0.86
CA VAL A 178 -6.19 -3.97 2.00
C VAL A 178 -7.01 -2.84 2.63
N VAL A 179 -8.31 -3.09 2.85
CA VAL A 179 -9.20 -2.18 3.58
C VAL A 179 -9.92 -2.93 4.69
N ALA A 180 -9.89 -2.38 5.89
CA ALA A 180 -10.67 -2.84 7.04
C ALA A 180 -11.79 -1.83 7.33
N PRO A 181 -13.06 -2.16 7.04
CA PRO A 181 -14.20 -1.35 7.44
C PRO A 181 -14.54 -1.49 8.92
N THR A 182 -14.04 -2.53 9.58
CA THR A 182 -14.15 -2.71 11.03
C THR A 182 -13.22 -1.73 11.72
N PRO A 183 -13.73 -0.80 12.57
CA PRO A 183 -12.87 0.09 13.32
C PRO A 183 -11.88 -0.68 14.20
N CYS A 184 -10.59 -0.41 14.04
CA CYS A 184 -9.52 -1.09 14.77
C CYS A 184 -8.30 -0.18 14.94
N THR A 185 -7.46 -0.47 15.94
CA THR A 185 -6.19 0.23 16.13
C THR A 185 -5.20 -0.12 15.01
N GLY A 186 -4.14 0.66 14.86
CA GLY A 186 -3.05 0.34 13.93
C GLY A 186 -2.46 -1.04 14.19
N GLU A 187 -2.26 -1.40 15.47
CA GLU A 187 -1.77 -2.72 15.86
C GLU A 187 -2.73 -3.85 15.46
N ALA A 188 -4.01 -3.69 15.74
CA ALA A 188 -5.01 -4.70 15.40
C ALA A 188 -5.12 -4.92 13.88
N PHE A 189 -5.08 -3.83 13.09
CA PHE A 189 -5.05 -3.91 11.62
C PHE A 189 -3.78 -4.63 11.12
N ARG A 190 -2.61 -4.21 11.61
CA ARG A 190 -1.33 -4.81 11.25
C ARG A 190 -1.30 -6.32 11.57
N SER A 191 -1.74 -6.70 12.77
CA SER A 191 -1.81 -8.10 13.20
C SER A 191 -2.74 -8.93 12.32
N ALA A 192 -3.93 -8.38 11.97
CA ALA A 192 -4.86 -9.02 11.06
C ALA A 192 -4.27 -9.22 9.66
N VAL A 193 -3.56 -8.21 9.13
CA VAL A 193 -2.87 -8.29 7.84
C VAL A 193 -1.81 -9.39 7.87
N MET A 194 -0.98 -9.44 8.90
CA MET A 194 0.06 -10.47 9.03
C MET A 194 -0.51 -11.89 9.15
N GLU A 195 -1.68 -12.04 9.82
CA GLU A 195 -2.34 -13.32 10.01
C GLU A 195 -2.98 -13.85 8.74
N GLN A 196 -3.65 -12.97 7.97
CA GLN A 196 -4.60 -13.40 6.94
C GLN A 196 -4.09 -13.18 5.51
N VAL A 197 -3.13 -12.28 5.29
CA VAL A 197 -2.71 -11.87 3.94
C VAL A 197 -1.37 -12.50 3.59
N GLY A 198 -1.23 -12.95 2.34
CA GLY A 198 0.04 -13.39 1.78
C GLY A 198 0.55 -14.74 2.26
N ASP A 199 -0.26 -15.53 2.96
CA ASP A 199 0.06 -16.91 3.39
C ASP A 199 1.42 -17.03 4.12
N GLY A 200 1.73 -16.05 5.01
CA GLY A 200 3.00 -15.99 5.74
C GLY A 200 4.21 -15.57 4.89
N ALA A 201 3.99 -15.06 3.69
CA ALA A 201 5.04 -14.62 2.78
C ALA A 201 5.23 -13.11 2.73
N LEU A 202 4.45 -12.32 3.50
CA LEU A 202 4.57 -10.85 3.51
C LEU A 202 5.98 -10.40 3.89
N VAL A 203 6.45 -9.36 3.25
CA VAL A 203 7.75 -8.73 3.52
C VAL A 203 7.57 -7.42 4.25
N ASP A 204 6.83 -6.47 3.66
CA ASP A 204 6.56 -5.18 4.29
C ASP A 204 5.39 -4.46 3.60
N GLY A 205 5.11 -3.22 4.02
CA GLY A 205 4.06 -2.39 3.46
C GLY A 205 3.84 -1.10 4.21
N LEU A 206 2.72 -0.46 3.90
CA LEU A 206 2.33 0.84 4.45
C LEU A 206 0.91 0.83 4.98
N PHE A 207 0.68 1.62 6.02
CA PHE A 207 -0.62 2.20 6.30
C PHE A 207 -0.86 3.35 5.32
N LEU A 208 -2.04 3.41 4.75
CA LEU A 208 -2.53 4.51 3.91
C LEU A 208 -3.47 5.42 4.69
N ASP A 209 -4.08 6.41 4.02
CA ASP A 209 -5.09 7.22 4.67
C ASP A 209 -6.27 6.35 5.14
N GLY A 210 -6.67 6.58 6.38
CA GLY A 210 -7.64 5.75 7.08
C GLY A 210 -8.95 6.45 7.37
N ASP A 211 -9.65 5.97 8.42
CA ASP A 211 -10.94 6.47 8.88
C ASP A 211 -11.97 6.52 7.72
N GLY A 212 -12.71 7.60 7.57
CA GLY A 212 -13.70 7.76 6.50
C GLY A 212 -13.14 7.69 5.07
N SER A 213 -11.81 7.85 4.92
CA SER A 213 -11.12 7.67 3.64
C SER A 213 -10.89 6.21 3.25
N SER A 214 -11.16 5.25 4.12
CA SER A 214 -10.98 3.82 3.85
C SER A 214 -12.03 3.31 2.88
N GLN A 215 -11.71 3.37 1.58
CA GLN A 215 -12.62 3.10 0.48
C GLN A 215 -12.07 2.01 -0.43
N LEU A 216 -12.96 1.17 -0.97
CA LEU A 216 -12.60 0.12 -1.91
C LEU A 216 -13.71 -0.07 -2.94
N LYS A 217 -13.30 -0.28 -4.19
CA LYS A 217 -14.17 -0.70 -5.27
C LYS A 217 -13.60 -1.91 -5.99
N VAL A 218 -14.42 -2.92 -6.14
CA VAL A 218 -14.27 -4.00 -7.11
C VAL A 218 -15.60 -4.20 -7.84
N LYS A 219 -15.58 -4.90 -8.97
CA LYS A 219 -16.72 -5.02 -9.90
C LYS A 219 -18.10 -5.23 -9.23
N ASN A 220 -18.15 -6.02 -8.16
CA ASN A 220 -19.43 -6.41 -7.52
C ASN A 220 -19.48 -6.03 -6.04
N PHE A 221 -18.57 -5.19 -5.55
CA PHE A 221 -18.51 -4.84 -4.13
C PHE A 221 -17.94 -3.44 -3.92
N LEU A 222 -18.56 -2.67 -3.05
CA LEU A 222 -18.24 -1.28 -2.76
C LEU A 222 -18.10 -1.06 -1.26
N LEU A 223 -17.02 -0.39 -0.85
CA LEU A 223 -16.83 0.18 0.49
C LEU A 223 -16.64 1.69 0.34
N PRO A 224 -17.65 2.50 0.64
CA PRO A 224 -17.59 3.95 0.44
C PRO A 224 -16.93 4.72 1.60
N GLY A 225 -16.42 4.04 2.64
CA GLY A 225 -15.98 4.71 3.85
C GLY A 225 -17.13 5.49 4.52
N ASP A 226 -16.92 6.75 4.86
CA ASP A 226 -17.96 7.66 5.34
C ASP A 226 -18.58 8.53 4.21
N HIS A 227 -18.39 8.13 2.95
CA HIS A 227 -18.84 8.80 1.73
C HIS A 227 -18.10 10.10 1.38
N ARG A 228 -17.00 10.44 2.07
CA ARG A 228 -16.20 11.62 1.72
C ARG A 228 -15.49 11.47 0.37
N GLU A 229 -15.15 12.59 -0.23
CA GLU A 229 -14.18 12.64 -1.31
C GLU A 229 -12.79 12.29 -0.78
N VAL A 230 -12.01 11.58 -1.58
CA VAL A 230 -10.57 11.39 -1.40
C VAL A 230 -9.83 11.93 -2.63
N TYR A 231 -8.55 12.26 -2.48
CA TYR A 231 -7.83 12.99 -3.53
C TYR A 231 -6.76 12.17 -4.23
N GLN A 232 -6.62 10.91 -3.83
CA GLN A 232 -5.74 9.96 -4.49
C GLN A 232 -6.33 8.55 -4.44
N MET A 233 -6.16 7.81 -5.53
CA MET A 233 -6.56 6.42 -5.68
C MET A 233 -5.38 5.57 -6.16
N ILE A 234 -5.26 4.37 -5.61
CA ILE A 234 -4.47 3.28 -6.15
C ILE A 234 -5.42 2.41 -6.96
N SER A 235 -5.37 2.54 -8.28
CA SER A 235 -6.29 1.88 -9.20
C SER A 235 -5.66 0.63 -9.82
N LEU A 236 -6.52 -0.31 -10.23
CA LEU A 236 -6.13 -1.41 -11.08
C LEU A 236 -6.24 -0.98 -12.55
N LEU A 237 -5.27 -1.40 -13.36
CA LEU A 237 -5.27 -1.12 -14.81
C LEU A 237 -6.11 -2.15 -15.60
N LYS A 238 -6.30 -3.36 -15.02
CA LYS A 238 -7.07 -4.48 -15.62
C LYS A 238 -7.87 -5.25 -14.59
#